data_b5739c0f4e0f62c367973a0858b03443
#
_entry.id   b5739c0f4e0f62c367973a0858b03443
#
_cell.length_a   1.000
_cell.length_b   1.000
_cell.length_c   1.000
_cell.angle_alpha   90.00
_cell.angle_beta   90.00
_cell.angle_gamma   90.00
#
_symmetry.space_group_name_H-M   'P 1'
#
loop_
_entity.id
_entity.type
_entity.pdbx_description
1 polymer ?
#
loop_
_entity_poly.entity_id
_entity_poly.type
_entity_poly.pdbx_seq_one_letter_code
_entity_poly.pdbx_strand_id
1 'polypeptide(L)'
;MANISDYLDWRGDLDFSVSPFCEVDNLILSELAYVDFDGIVPGEDKRETITIQKACRDFFSLYSEEEILARTSTTKMAPFLMKKLISGRRFGSLMLGNYVNEIDMDSQRQFSAVCCYLGDGTVYVAYRGTDNTIVGWKEDFNMGFLCHTSGQRRAVRYLNDNFKGGCGRLRVGGHSKGGNLAVYASSFCEPDVQRRIQKVYTNDGPGFLPEILRDPGYRRILP
;
A
#
# COMPACT_ATOMS: atom_id res chain seq x y z
N MET A 1 -23.08 -0.51 -12.15
CA MET A 1 -22.62 -0.94 -10.81
C MET A 1 -21.66 0.14 -10.32
N ALA A 2 -21.86 0.69 -9.11
CA ALA A 2 -21.00 1.74 -8.56
C ALA A 2 -19.58 1.19 -8.29
N ASN A 3 -18.57 2.02 -8.48
CA ASN A 3 -17.15 1.69 -8.30
C ASN A 3 -16.40 2.82 -7.58
N ILE A 4 -15.08 2.66 -7.37
CA ILE A 4 -14.27 3.65 -6.66
C ILE A 4 -14.19 5.02 -7.37
N SER A 5 -14.37 5.05 -8.70
CA SER A 5 -14.44 6.32 -9.44
C SER A 5 -15.72 7.08 -9.14
N ASP A 6 -16.85 6.38 -9.04
CA ASP A 6 -18.14 6.99 -8.66
C ASP A 6 -18.09 7.55 -7.24
N TYR A 7 -17.38 6.85 -6.33
CA TYR A 7 -17.16 7.35 -4.98
C TYR A 7 -16.36 8.65 -4.97
N LEU A 8 -15.30 8.75 -5.79
CA LEU A 8 -14.50 9.95 -5.91
C LEU A 8 -15.31 11.13 -6.48
N ASP A 9 -16.19 10.87 -7.45
CA ASP A 9 -17.07 11.88 -8.02
C ASP A 9 -18.10 12.38 -6.98
N TRP A 10 -18.52 11.50 -6.04
CA TRP A 10 -19.50 11.83 -5.01
C TRP A 10 -18.88 12.39 -3.71
N ARG A 11 -17.71 11.90 -3.29
CA ARG A 11 -17.08 12.22 -1.97
C ARG A 11 -15.72 12.89 -2.08
N GLY A 12 -15.18 13.07 -3.26
CA GLY A 12 -13.86 13.67 -3.48
C GLY A 12 -13.75 15.13 -3.03
N ASP A 13 -14.84 15.82 -2.81
CA ASP A 13 -14.92 17.21 -2.31
C ASP A 13 -14.75 17.32 -0.79
N LEU A 14 -14.92 16.23 -0.02
CA LEU A 14 -14.85 16.20 1.44
C LEU A 14 -13.51 15.66 1.93
N ASP A 15 -12.74 16.47 2.62
CA ASP A 15 -11.50 16.03 3.27
C ASP A 15 -11.77 15.11 4.48
N PHE A 16 -10.71 14.54 5.06
CA PHE A 16 -10.82 13.58 6.16
C PHE A 16 -11.23 14.22 7.51
N SER A 17 -11.22 15.53 7.62
CA SER A 17 -11.73 16.23 8.81
C SER A 17 -13.26 16.30 8.81
N VAL A 18 -13.87 16.37 7.63
CA VAL A 18 -15.32 16.44 7.44
C VAL A 18 -15.93 15.04 7.30
N SER A 19 -15.30 14.17 6.52
CA SER A 19 -15.72 12.78 6.32
C SER A 19 -14.57 11.85 6.67
N PRO A 20 -14.60 11.15 7.83
CA PRO A 20 -13.52 10.29 8.28
C PRO A 20 -13.15 9.22 7.26
N PHE A 21 -11.90 8.71 7.36
CA PHE A 21 -11.37 7.64 6.53
C PHE A 21 -12.24 6.38 6.63
N CYS A 22 -12.60 5.79 5.49
CA CYS A 22 -13.47 4.63 5.40
C CYS A 22 -12.87 3.50 4.53
N GLU A 23 -13.61 2.41 4.41
CA GLU A 23 -13.20 1.21 3.64
C GLU A 23 -12.96 1.50 2.16
N VAL A 24 -13.72 2.43 1.57
CA VAL A 24 -13.53 2.80 0.15
C VAL A 24 -12.24 3.59 -0.05
N ASP A 25 -11.88 4.45 0.90
CA ASP A 25 -10.60 5.16 0.87
C ASP A 25 -9.41 4.18 0.94
N ASN A 26 -9.55 3.13 1.76
CA ASN A 26 -8.58 2.04 1.81
C ASN A 26 -8.42 1.34 0.46
N LEU A 27 -9.52 1.01 -0.24
CA LEU A 27 -9.46 0.40 -1.58
C LEU A 27 -8.73 1.32 -2.57
N ILE A 28 -9.03 2.61 -2.54
CA ILE A 28 -8.39 3.61 -3.39
C ILE A 28 -6.87 3.68 -3.15
N LEU A 29 -6.44 3.74 -1.88
CA LEU A 29 -5.01 3.80 -1.57
C LEU A 29 -4.30 2.46 -1.80
N SER A 30 -5.00 1.33 -1.69
CA SER A 30 -4.48 0.02 -2.07
C SER A 30 -4.28 -0.10 -3.59
N GLU A 31 -5.18 0.48 -4.39
CA GLU A 31 -5.01 0.56 -5.84
C GLU A 31 -3.89 1.52 -6.24
N LEU A 32 -3.75 2.65 -5.54
CA LEU A 32 -2.67 3.60 -5.78
C LEU A 32 -1.28 2.96 -5.60
N ALA A 33 -1.14 1.97 -4.73
CA ALA A 33 0.12 1.25 -4.51
C ALA A 33 0.63 0.49 -5.76
N TYR A 34 -0.22 0.25 -6.75
CA TYR A 34 0.18 -0.37 -8.02
C TYR A 34 0.85 0.60 -9.01
N VAL A 35 0.83 1.89 -8.74
CA VAL A 35 1.56 2.86 -9.56
C VAL A 35 3.06 2.68 -9.33
N ASP A 36 3.81 2.63 -10.41
CA ASP A 36 5.27 2.66 -10.37
C ASP A 36 5.74 4.09 -10.11
N PHE A 37 6.18 4.36 -8.90
CA PHE A 37 6.65 5.66 -8.46
C PHE A 37 8.18 5.79 -8.44
N ASP A 38 8.92 4.90 -9.11
CA ASP A 38 10.37 4.96 -9.17
C ASP A 38 10.83 6.33 -9.71
N GLY A 39 11.72 6.99 -8.97
CA GLY A 39 12.20 8.33 -9.31
C GLY A 39 11.21 9.49 -9.07
N ILE A 40 9.98 9.20 -8.62
CA ILE A 40 8.90 10.21 -8.41
C ILE A 40 8.64 10.42 -6.93
N VAL A 41 8.33 9.36 -6.18
CA VAL A 41 8.08 9.44 -4.75
C VAL A 41 9.36 9.15 -3.97
N PRO A 42 9.72 9.98 -2.96
CA PRO A 42 10.92 9.77 -2.14
C PRO A 42 10.94 8.40 -1.46
N GLY A 43 12.13 7.77 -1.45
CA GLY A 43 12.35 6.45 -0.87
C GLY A 43 12.40 6.43 0.66
N GLU A 44 12.56 5.23 1.23
CA GLU A 44 12.65 4.99 2.69
C GLU A 44 13.85 5.69 3.35
N ASP A 45 14.92 5.91 2.59
CA ASP A 45 16.16 6.58 3.03
C ASP A 45 16.02 8.09 3.14
N LYS A 46 14.95 8.65 2.57
CA LYS A 46 14.69 10.09 2.53
C LYS A 46 13.51 10.43 3.45
N ARG A 47 13.71 11.43 4.31
CA ARG A 47 12.63 12.00 5.14
C ARG A 47 11.82 13.06 4.39
N GLU A 48 11.65 12.85 3.11
CA GLU A 48 10.96 13.76 2.20
C GLU A 48 9.61 13.18 1.79
N THR A 49 8.70 14.05 1.37
CA THR A 49 7.39 13.66 0.87
C THR A 49 7.01 14.52 -0.32
N ILE A 50 6.07 14.02 -1.13
CA ILE A 50 5.54 14.71 -2.30
C ILE A 50 4.01 14.60 -2.28
N THR A 51 3.28 15.62 -2.73
CA THR A 51 1.82 15.53 -2.83
C THR A 51 1.40 14.56 -3.93
N ILE A 52 0.25 13.87 -3.75
CA ILE A 52 -0.35 13.04 -4.82
C ILE A 52 -0.51 13.87 -6.10
N GLN A 53 -0.90 15.14 -5.97
CA GLN A 53 -1.03 16.04 -7.13
C GLN A 53 0.29 16.21 -7.88
N LYS A 54 1.41 16.41 -7.17
CA LYS A 54 2.72 16.54 -7.82
C LYS A 54 3.17 15.19 -8.39
N ALA A 55 3.02 14.10 -7.65
CA ALA A 55 3.35 12.76 -8.13
C ALA A 55 2.59 12.40 -9.42
N CYS A 56 1.30 12.76 -9.50
CA CYS A 56 0.50 12.58 -10.71
C CYS A 56 1.08 13.39 -11.91
N ARG A 57 1.41 14.66 -11.71
CA ARG A 57 2.00 15.49 -12.79
C ARG A 57 3.34 14.94 -13.26
N ASP A 58 4.21 14.58 -12.31
CA ASP A 58 5.55 14.06 -12.61
C ASP A 58 5.44 12.72 -13.36
N PHE A 59 4.52 11.83 -12.94
CA PHE A 59 4.29 10.54 -13.60
C PHE A 59 3.85 10.72 -15.07
N PHE A 60 2.83 11.56 -15.33
CA PHE A 60 2.32 11.79 -16.68
C PHE A 60 3.22 12.72 -17.53
N SER A 61 4.27 13.30 -16.94
CA SER A 61 5.34 13.94 -17.71
C SER A 61 6.38 12.94 -18.24
N LEU A 62 6.49 11.77 -17.58
CA LEU A 62 7.42 10.70 -17.95
C LEU A 62 6.79 9.68 -18.89
N TYR A 63 5.48 9.42 -18.75
CA TYR A 63 4.77 8.36 -19.47
C TYR A 63 3.52 8.90 -20.15
N SER A 64 3.40 8.70 -21.46
CA SER A 64 2.17 9.01 -22.20
C SER A 64 1.04 8.01 -21.87
N GLU A 65 -0.20 8.41 -22.11
CA GLU A 65 -1.35 7.51 -21.90
C GLU A 65 -1.30 6.29 -22.82
N GLU A 66 -0.83 6.48 -24.07
CA GLU A 66 -0.66 5.41 -25.04
C GLU A 66 0.35 4.38 -24.55
N GLU A 67 1.49 4.81 -24.00
CA GLU A 67 2.50 3.90 -23.42
C GLU A 67 1.95 3.12 -22.23
N ILE A 68 1.18 3.77 -21.35
CA ILE A 68 0.55 3.12 -20.20
C ILE A 68 -0.47 2.06 -20.67
N LEU A 69 -1.32 2.40 -21.62
CA LEU A 69 -2.35 1.50 -22.14
C LEU A 69 -1.76 0.32 -22.93
N ALA A 70 -0.59 0.50 -23.53
CA ALA A 70 0.14 -0.56 -24.22
C ALA A 70 0.80 -1.58 -23.28
N ARG A 71 0.94 -1.28 -21.98
CA ARG A 71 1.55 -2.20 -21.01
C ARG A 71 0.74 -3.47 -20.86
N THR A 72 1.42 -4.62 -20.83
CA THR A 72 0.82 -5.92 -20.55
C THR A 72 0.68 -6.12 -19.03
N SER A 73 -0.14 -5.31 -18.37
CA SER A 73 -0.35 -5.40 -16.91
C SER A 73 -1.84 -5.36 -16.59
N THR A 74 -2.28 -6.20 -15.66
CA THR A 74 -3.65 -6.18 -15.12
C THR A 74 -3.94 -4.91 -14.34
N THR A 75 -2.91 -4.27 -13.79
CA THR A 75 -3.00 -3.05 -12.97
C THR A 75 -2.61 -1.78 -13.73
N LYS A 76 -2.50 -1.85 -15.08
CA LYS A 76 -2.11 -0.70 -15.91
C LYS A 76 -3.05 0.51 -15.81
N MET A 77 -4.26 0.32 -15.25
CA MET A 77 -5.22 1.40 -15.04
C MET A 77 -4.96 2.20 -13.74
N ALA A 78 -4.15 1.69 -12.81
CA ALA A 78 -3.87 2.36 -11.54
C ALA A 78 -3.35 3.80 -11.70
N PRO A 79 -2.46 4.16 -12.64
CA PRO A 79 -2.04 5.54 -12.85
C PRO A 79 -3.18 6.50 -13.19
N PHE A 80 -4.20 6.05 -13.91
CA PHE A 80 -5.34 6.90 -14.29
C PHE A 80 -6.21 7.27 -13.08
N LEU A 81 -6.18 6.46 -12.00
CA LEU A 81 -6.84 6.78 -10.75
C LEU A 81 -6.29 8.11 -10.17
N MET A 82 -4.98 8.37 -10.28
CA MET A 82 -4.39 9.62 -9.79
C MET A 82 -5.05 10.86 -10.39
N LYS A 83 -5.44 10.83 -11.67
CA LYS A 83 -6.13 11.97 -12.32
C LYS A 83 -7.45 12.30 -11.62
N LYS A 84 -8.17 11.28 -11.13
CA LYS A 84 -9.38 11.48 -10.35
C LYS A 84 -9.08 11.93 -8.92
N LEU A 85 -8.04 11.38 -8.28
CA LEU A 85 -7.64 11.76 -6.93
C LEU A 85 -7.30 13.25 -6.81
N ILE A 86 -6.65 13.81 -7.82
CA ILE A 86 -6.22 15.22 -7.80
C ILE A 86 -7.33 16.22 -8.15
N SER A 87 -8.47 15.76 -8.65
CA SER A 87 -9.60 16.64 -8.97
C SER A 87 -10.39 17.10 -7.74
N GLY A 88 -10.23 16.40 -6.61
CA GLY A 88 -10.94 16.66 -5.36
C GLY A 88 -10.02 17.06 -4.21
N ARG A 89 -10.63 17.52 -3.10
CA ARG A 89 -9.92 17.91 -1.87
C ARG A 89 -9.46 16.72 -1.05
N ARG A 90 -10.11 15.55 -1.22
CA ARG A 90 -9.94 14.39 -0.34
C ARG A 90 -8.54 13.79 -0.40
N PHE A 91 -7.95 13.70 -1.60
CA PHE A 91 -6.69 13.00 -1.81
C PHE A 91 -5.57 13.86 -2.40
N GLY A 92 -5.88 14.83 -3.25
CA GLY A 92 -4.88 15.53 -4.07
C GLY A 92 -3.75 16.18 -3.29
N SER A 93 -4.03 16.70 -2.10
CA SER A 93 -3.07 17.37 -1.20
C SER A 93 -2.35 16.42 -0.24
N LEU A 94 -2.75 15.15 -0.18
CA LEU A 94 -2.10 14.19 0.70
C LEU A 94 -0.67 13.93 0.26
N MET A 95 0.19 13.65 1.23
CA MET A 95 1.63 13.44 0.99
C MET A 95 1.93 11.95 0.83
N LEU A 96 2.75 11.62 -0.17
CA LEU A 96 3.36 10.31 -0.37
C LEU A 96 4.82 10.34 0.04
N GLY A 97 5.32 9.22 0.56
CA GLY A 97 6.73 9.04 0.90
C GLY A 97 7.07 7.61 1.25
N ASN A 98 8.29 7.38 1.68
CA ASN A 98 8.80 6.07 2.08
C ASN A 98 8.56 4.99 1.00
N TYR A 99 8.61 5.39 -0.28
CA TYR A 99 8.36 4.46 -1.39
C TYR A 99 9.49 3.44 -1.50
N VAL A 100 9.12 2.21 -1.79
CA VAL A 100 10.05 1.13 -2.09
C VAL A 100 9.48 0.25 -3.19
N ASN A 101 10.36 -0.18 -4.10
CA ASN A 101 10.05 -1.11 -5.18
C ASN A 101 11.24 -2.02 -5.42
N GLU A 102 11.16 -3.27 -5.00
CA GLU A 102 12.26 -4.23 -5.00
C GLU A 102 11.85 -5.51 -5.73
N ILE A 103 12.70 -5.95 -6.66
CA ILE A 103 12.62 -7.27 -7.28
C ILE A 103 13.96 -7.95 -7.04
N ASP A 104 13.94 -9.07 -6.32
CA ASP A 104 15.12 -9.85 -5.96
C ASP A 104 14.91 -11.29 -6.46
N MET A 105 15.66 -11.67 -7.51
CA MET A 105 15.55 -12.96 -8.15
C MET A 105 16.08 -14.10 -7.26
N ASP A 106 17.10 -13.84 -6.47
CA ASP A 106 17.77 -14.85 -5.64
C ASP A 106 16.88 -15.25 -4.47
N SER A 107 16.31 -14.27 -3.76
CA SER A 107 15.38 -14.49 -2.67
C SER A 107 13.93 -14.70 -3.11
N GLN A 108 13.67 -14.68 -4.42
CA GLN A 108 12.33 -14.78 -5.03
C GLN A 108 11.35 -13.78 -4.40
N ARG A 109 11.79 -12.52 -4.21
CA ARG A 109 11.02 -11.45 -3.58
C ARG A 109 10.63 -10.38 -4.58
N GLN A 110 9.33 -10.09 -4.65
CA GLN A 110 8.80 -8.88 -5.25
C GLN A 110 8.08 -8.11 -4.15
N PHE A 111 8.62 -6.96 -3.77
CA PHE A 111 8.11 -6.14 -2.68
C PHE A 111 7.97 -4.68 -3.11
N SER A 112 6.84 -4.08 -2.83
CA SER A 112 6.66 -2.65 -2.99
C SER A 112 5.68 -2.11 -1.95
N ALA A 113 5.95 -0.91 -1.46
CA ALA A 113 5.11 -0.21 -0.51
C ALA A 113 5.24 1.30 -0.66
N VAL A 114 4.22 2.01 -0.23
CA VAL A 114 4.20 3.48 -0.16
C VAL A 114 3.42 3.93 1.07
N CYS A 115 3.86 5.00 1.70
CA CYS A 115 3.13 5.66 2.78
C CYS A 115 2.33 6.84 2.25
N CYS A 116 1.06 6.93 2.65
CA CYS A 116 0.21 8.10 2.43
C CYS A 116 -0.11 8.76 3.77
N TYR A 117 0.32 10.00 3.94
CA TYR A 117 0.10 10.79 5.15
C TYR A 117 -1.26 11.47 5.05
N LEU A 118 -2.21 10.97 5.84
CA LEU A 118 -3.58 11.46 5.86
C LEU A 118 -3.66 12.72 6.72
N GLY A 119 -4.35 13.75 6.26
CA GLY A 119 -4.48 15.01 7.00
C GLY A 119 -5.10 14.91 8.41
N ASP A 120 -5.57 13.72 8.83
CA ASP A 120 -6.11 13.41 10.14
C ASP A 120 -5.06 13.02 11.21
N GLY A 121 -3.77 13.15 10.89
CA GLY A 121 -2.66 12.79 11.78
C GLY A 121 -2.32 11.29 11.77
N THR A 122 -2.84 10.53 10.82
CA THR A 122 -2.50 9.12 10.63
C THR A 122 -1.73 8.89 9.33
N VAL A 123 -1.01 7.78 9.26
CA VAL A 123 -0.31 7.32 8.05
C VAL A 123 -0.97 6.03 7.57
N TYR A 124 -1.35 6.00 6.30
CA TYR A 124 -1.75 4.76 5.64
C TYR A 124 -0.55 4.15 4.95
N VAL A 125 -0.19 2.93 5.34
CA VAL A 125 0.86 2.13 4.71
C VAL A 125 0.21 1.19 3.72
N ALA A 126 0.48 1.40 2.44
CA ALA A 126 -0.04 0.59 1.35
C ALA A 126 1.01 -0.39 0.86
N TYR A 127 0.76 -1.69 1.01
CA TYR A 127 1.55 -2.74 0.39
C TYR A 127 0.97 -3.10 -0.97
N ARG A 128 1.83 -3.13 -2.00
CA ARG A 128 1.44 -3.53 -3.35
C ARG A 128 1.26 -5.04 -3.42
N GLY A 129 0.25 -5.48 -4.16
CA GLY A 129 0.04 -6.87 -4.54
C GLY A 129 1.04 -7.34 -5.59
N THR A 130 0.76 -8.50 -6.17
CA THR A 130 1.60 -9.11 -7.19
C THR A 130 1.59 -8.28 -8.45
N ASP A 131 2.77 -8.07 -9.02
CA ASP A 131 2.92 -7.56 -10.39
C ASP A 131 2.92 -8.70 -11.42
N ASN A 132 3.14 -8.38 -12.68
CA ASN A 132 3.19 -9.38 -13.76
C ASN A 132 4.55 -10.09 -13.89
N THR A 133 5.44 -10.00 -12.89
CA THR A 133 6.74 -10.66 -12.90
C THR A 133 6.63 -12.13 -12.50
N ILE A 134 7.49 -12.97 -13.07
CA ILE A 134 7.61 -14.39 -12.66
C ILE A 134 7.97 -14.51 -11.18
N VAL A 135 8.75 -13.56 -10.65
CA VAL A 135 9.13 -13.53 -9.23
C VAL A 135 7.92 -13.29 -8.35
N GLY A 136 7.05 -12.35 -8.72
CA GLY A 136 5.80 -12.09 -8.01
C GLY A 136 4.90 -13.32 -7.95
N TRP A 137 4.72 -14.00 -9.07
CA TRP A 137 3.92 -15.24 -9.15
C TRP A 137 4.52 -16.39 -8.32
N LYS A 138 5.85 -16.54 -8.31
CA LYS A 138 6.53 -17.55 -7.47
C LYS A 138 6.34 -17.23 -5.98
N GLU A 139 6.42 -15.97 -5.59
CA GLU A 139 6.21 -15.57 -4.20
C GLU A 139 4.77 -15.85 -3.75
N ASP A 140 3.77 -15.58 -4.59
CA ASP A 140 2.36 -15.92 -4.29
C ASP A 140 2.19 -17.41 -4.09
N PHE A 141 2.78 -18.22 -4.96
CA PHE A 141 2.74 -19.67 -4.82
C PHE A 141 3.37 -20.13 -3.49
N ASN A 142 4.51 -19.54 -3.13
CA ASN A 142 5.22 -19.84 -1.89
C ASN A 142 4.39 -19.52 -0.64
N MET A 143 3.47 -18.54 -0.68
CA MET A 143 2.57 -18.24 0.44
C MET A 143 1.64 -19.41 0.81
N GLY A 144 1.36 -20.31 -0.12
CA GLY A 144 0.57 -21.52 0.14
C GLY A 144 1.32 -22.62 0.89
N PHE A 145 2.66 -22.58 0.94
CA PHE A 145 3.50 -23.66 1.48
C PHE A 145 4.48 -23.20 2.55
N LEU A 146 4.89 -21.94 2.56
CA LEU A 146 5.85 -21.39 3.51
C LEU A 146 5.12 -20.58 4.58
N CYS A 147 5.45 -20.85 5.83
CA CYS A 147 4.95 -20.03 6.95
C CYS A 147 5.42 -18.57 6.84
N HIS A 148 6.59 -18.33 6.26
CA HIS A 148 7.22 -17.03 6.18
C HIS A 148 7.91 -16.83 4.84
N THR A 149 7.35 -16.01 3.96
CA THR A 149 8.00 -15.64 2.69
C THR A 149 9.02 -14.51 2.88
N SER A 150 9.88 -14.31 1.87
CA SER A 150 10.84 -13.22 1.86
C SER A 150 10.15 -11.84 1.87
N GLY A 151 9.06 -11.68 1.10
CA GLY A 151 8.27 -10.45 1.08
C GLY A 151 7.56 -10.16 2.39
N GLN A 152 7.02 -11.18 3.05
CA GLN A 152 6.42 -11.02 4.38
C GLN A 152 7.44 -10.52 5.40
N ARG A 153 8.65 -11.08 5.43
CA ARG A 153 9.74 -10.59 6.31
C ARG A 153 10.18 -9.17 5.95
N ARG A 154 10.20 -8.83 4.66
CA ARG A 154 10.52 -7.47 4.21
C ARG A 154 9.44 -6.48 4.63
N ALA A 155 8.16 -6.87 4.58
CA ALA A 155 7.04 -6.05 5.03
C ALA A 155 7.11 -5.73 6.54
N VAL A 156 7.50 -6.69 7.38
CA VAL A 156 7.76 -6.46 8.81
C VAL A 156 8.90 -5.46 9.00
N ARG A 157 10.03 -5.65 8.31
CA ARG A 157 11.16 -4.71 8.38
C ARG A 157 10.74 -3.31 7.96
N TYR A 158 9.98 -3.20 6.86
CA TYR A 158 9.47 -1.91 6.38
C TYR A 158 8.71 -1.14 7.47
N LEU A 159 7.78 -1.80 8.18
CA LEU A 159 7.07 -1.16 9.30
C LEU A 159 8.02 -0.75 10.43
N ASN A 160 8.93 -1.63 10.81
CA ASN A 160 9.85 -1.36 11.91
C ASN A 160 10.81 -0.20 11.58
N ASP A 161 11.44 -0.24 10.42
CA ASP A 161 12.46 0.73 10.02
C ASP A 161 11.89 2.15 9.86
N ASN A 162 10.65 2.24 9.33
CA ASN A 162 10.00 3.52 9.10
C ASN A 162 9.26 4.07 10.34
N PHE A 163 8.83 3.22 11.27
CA PHE A 163 7.93 3.68 12.33
C PHE A 163 8.37 3.38 13.76
N LYS A 164 9.43 2.61 14.01
CA LYS A 164 9.94 2.35 15.35
C LYS A 164 10.32 3.66 16.06
N GLY A 165 9.90 3.79 17.30
CA GLY A 165 10.17 4.99 18.12
C GLY A 165 9.36 6.23 17.73
N GLY A 166 8.49 6.16 16.76
CA GLY A 166 7.59 7.26 16.38
C GLY A 166 6.34 7.35 17.27
N CYS A 167 5.53 8.38 17.08
CA CYS A 167 4.27 8.60 17.82
C CYS A 167 3.01 8.61 16.95
N GLY A 168 3.14 8.63 15.62
CA GLY A 168 1.99 8.67 14.69
C GLY A 168 1.18 7.37 14.70
N ARG A 169 -0.14 7.49 14.51
CA ARG A 169 -1.05 6.35 14.37
C ARG A 169 -1.00 5.81 12.94
N LEU A 170 -1.19 4.51 12.77
CA LEU A 170 -1.04 3.81 11.51
C LEU A 170 -2.35 3.14 11.08
N ARG A 171 -2.61 3.14 9.80
CA ARG A 171 -3.48 2.19 9.11
C ARG A 171 -2.61 1.43 8.11
N VAL A 172 -2.81 0.13 8.02
CA VAL A 172 -1.99 -0.72 7.17
C VAL A 172 -2.90 -1.51 6.25
N GLY A 173 -2.62 -1.52 4.96
CA GLY A 173 -3.49 -2.22 4.03
C GLY A 173 -2.82 -2.56 2.69
N GLY A 174 -3.58 -3.27 1.85
CA GLY A 174 -3.18 -3.64 0.51
C GLY A 174 -4.21 -4.54 -0.14
N HIS A 175 -4.04 -4.79 -1.43
CA HIS A 175 -4.88 -5.67 -2.23
C HIS A 175 -4.10 -6.94 -2.60
N SER A 176 -4.79 -8.08 -2.69
CA SER A 176 -4.21 -9.37 -3.06
C SER A 176 -3.03 -9.73 -2.15
N LYS A 177 -1.84 -10.08 -2.69
CA LYS A 177 -0.62 -10.29 -1.90
C LYS A 177 -0.36 -9.14 -0.91
N GLY A 178 -0.59 -7.89 -1.33
CA GLY A 178 -0.42 -6.71 -0.46
C GLY A 178 -1.31 -6.76 0.79
N GLY A 179 -2.52 -7.30 0.68
CA GLY A 179 -3.40 -7.54 1.83
C GLY A 179 -2.84 -8.58 2.81
N ASN A 180 -2.25 -9.68 2.29
CA ASN A 180 -1.53 -10.65 3.12
C ASN A 180 -0.31 -10.01 3.80
N LEU A 181 0.50 -9.23 3.06
CA LEU A 181 1.65 -8.52 3.62
C LEU A 181 1.24 -7.55 4.73
N ALA A 182 0.13 -6.84 4.56
CA ALA A 182 -0.41 -5.91 5.56
C ALA A 182 -0.75 -6.62 6.88
N VAL A 183 -1.47 -7.72 6.81
CA VAL A 183 -1.83 -8.54 7.98
C VAL A 183 -0.58 -9.14 8.62
N TYR A 184 0.32 -9.73 7.81
CA TYR A 184 1.54 -10.34 8.32
C TYR A 184 2.45 -9.32 9.01
N ALA A 185 2.71 -8.19 8.36
CA ALA A 185 3.57 -7.14 8.92
C ALA A 185 3.00 -6.57 10.22
N SER A 186 1.69 -6.35 10.28
CA SER A 186 1.01 -5.89 11.48
C SER A 186 1.05 -6.91 12.63
N SER A 187 1.07 -8.20 12.32
CA SER A 187 1.16 -9.27 13.31
C SER A 187 2.55 -9.38 13.94
N PHE A 188 3.61 -9.16 13.15
CA PHE A 188 4.99 -9.49 13.51
C PHE A 188 5.92 -8.28 13.65
N CYS A 189 5.42 -7.04 13.46
CA CYS A 189 6.22 -5.85 13.74
C CYS A 189 6.49 -5.68 15.25
N GLU A 190 7.43 -4.80 15.57
CA GLU A 190 7.80 -4.47 16.94
C GLU A 190 6.56 -4.03 17.76
N PRO A 191 6.48 -4.38 19.06
CA PRO A 191 5.29 -4.09 19.86
C PRO A 191 4.92 -2.61 19.96
N ASP A 192 5.89 -1.69 19.89
CA ASP A 192 5.62 -0.24 19.88
C ASP A 192 4.98 0.22 18.58
N VAL A 193 5.35 -0.36 17.45
CA VAL A 193 4.72 -0.12 16.15
C VAL A 193 3.30 -0.72 16.15
N GLN A 194 3.16 -1.98 16.58
CA GLN A 194 1.89 -2.69 16.60
C GLN A 194 0.80 -1.95 17.41
N ARG A 195 1.15 -1.41 18.59
CA ARG A 195 0.20 -0.65 19.43
C ARG A 195 -0.35 0.61 18.76
N ARG A 196 0.30 1.14 17.75
CA ARG A 196 -0.12 2.33 17.00
C ARG A 196 -0.95 2.02 15.78
N ILE A 197 -1.05 0.74 15.39
CA ILE A 197 -1.89 0.31 14.28
C ILE A 197 -3.35 0.35 14.73
N GLN A 198 -4.12 1.24 14.12
CA GLN A 198 -5.54 1.42 14.42
C GLN A 198 -6.42 0.42 13.67
N LYS A 199 -6.03 0.10 12.42
CA LYS A 199 -6.80 -0.81 11.57
C LYS A 199 -5.89 -1.44 10.52
N VAL A 200 -6.15 -2.71 10.24
CA VAL A 200 -5.51 -3.47 9.17
C VAL A 200 -6.57 -3.82 8.13
N TYR A 201 -6.25 -3.60 6.86
CA TYR A 201 -7.12 -3.88 5.74
C TYR A 201 -6.51 -4.95 4.85
N THR A 202 -7.25 -6.02 4.61
CA THR A 202 -6.89 -7.03 3.63
C THR A 202 -7.97 -7.07 2.55
N ASN A 203 -7.67 -6.51 1.39
CA ASN A 203 -8.59 -6.48 0.27
C ASN A 203 -8.29 -7.70 -0.61
N ASP A 204 -9.11 -8.73 -0.48
CA ASP A 204 -8.97 -9.99 -1.23
C ASP A 204 -7.58 -10.64 -1.11
N GLY A 205 -6.97 -10.54 0.06
CA GLY A 205 -5.65 -11.11 0.34
C GLY A 205 -5.73 -12.62 0.62
N PRO A 206 -4.72 -13.41 0.17
CA PRO A 206 -4.64 -14.82 0.52
C PRO A 206 -4.52 -15.01 2.03
N GLY A 207 -5.06 -16.14 2.53
CA GLY A 207 -5.01 -16.50 3.95
C GLY A 207 -3.63 -16.94 4.42
N PHE A 208 -3.59 -17.50 5.64
CA PHE A 208 -2.35 -17.92 6.30
C PHE A 208 -2.42 -19.38 6.71
N LEU A 209 -1.26 -20.00 6.82
CA LEU A 209 -1.14 -21.34 7.38
C LEU A 209 -1.55 -21.34 8.87
N PRO A 210 -2.01 -22.49 9.41
CA PRO A 210 -2.50 -22.61 10.79
C PRO A 210 -1.50 -22.13 11.85
N GLU A 211 -0.21 -22.25 11.60
CA GLU A 211 0.87 -21.80 12.48
C GLU A 211 0.82 -20.29 12.71
N ILE A 212 0.63 -19.51 11.64
CA ILE A 212 0.49 -18.04 11.70
C ILE A 212 -0.78 -17.66 12.46
N LEU A 213 -1.91 -18.33 12.18
CA LEU A 213 -3.19 -18.03 12.82
C LEU A 213 -3.18 -18.29 14.35
N ARG A 214 -2.29 -19.16 14.82
CA ARG A 214 -2.11 -19.45 16.26
C ARG A 214 -1.14 -18.52 16.95
N ASP A 215 -0.35 -17.76 16.19
CA ASP A 215 0.66 -16.86 16.76
C ASP A 215 0.02 -15.74 17.61
N PRO A 216 0.56 -15.44 18.80
CA PRO A 216 0.05 -14.37 19.64
C PRO A 216 0.08 -12.98 18.95
N GLY A 217 1.05 -12.75 18.06
CA GLY A 217 1.14 -11.51 17.27
C GLY A 217 -0.07 -11.33 16.36
N TYR A 218 -0.43 -12.40 15.63
CA TYR A 218 -1.63 -12.41 14.79
C TYR A 218 -2.91 -12.19 15.62
N ARG A 219 -3.03 -12.89 16.75
CA ARG A 219 -4.22 -12.77 17.61
C ARG A 219 -4.42 -11.37 18.18
N ARG A 220 -3.33 -10.61 18.41
CA ARG A 220 -3.43 -9.24 18.93
C ARG A 220 -4.02 -8.24 17.94
N ILE A 221 -3.96 -8.52 16.63
CA ILE A 221 -4.52 -7.61 15.61
C ILE A 221 -5.95 -7.99 15.20
N LEU A 222 -6.47 -9.11 15.70
CA LEU A 222 -7.87 -9.46 15.47
C LEU A 222 -8.79 -8.52 16.24
N PRO A 223 -10.00 -8.21 15.69
CA PRO A 223 -11.00 -7.38 16.35
C PRO A 223 -11.56 -8.02 17.61
#